data_4f4f7f720261db140a3b4f4250a008a8
#
_entry.id   4f4f7f720261db140a3b4f4250a008a8
#
_cell.length_a   1.000
_cell.length_b   1.000
_cell.length_c   1.000
_cell.angle_alpha   90.00
_cell.angle_beta   90.00
_cell.angle_gamma   90.00
#
_symmetry.space_group_name_H-M   'P 1'
#
loop_
_entity.id
_entity.type
_entity.pdbx_description
1 polymer ?
#
loop_
_entity_poly.entity_id
_entity_poly.type
_entity_poly.pdbx_seq_one_letter_code
_entity_poly.pdbx_strand_id
1 'polypeptide(L)'
;MIIGIDEAGRGCIIGPMVICAAAINPMEEYKLKAMGVKDSKKLSPAQRENLYGKVGRLCKYTTVKVTAQELNVMMDHHNLNEIEAIKIAQAIDQLAIRDATVYVDSPDNVPAKFARRIEKYVKTRVRIVSANRADDTYVIVGAASIIAKVTRDREIERIRKETGIEFNSGYTSDKITQKYISQRKDYPALEPYLRTKWSTLRTEKQKKLSEFEDWFAEVA
;
A
#
# COMPACT_ATOMS: atom_id res chain seq x y z
N MET A 1 5.06 -24.47 -2.24
CA MET A 1 4.31 -23.25 -2.63
C MET A 1 5.26 -22.07 -2.76
N ILE A 2 4.97 -21.13 -3.66
CA ILE A 2 5.58 -19.79 -3.68
C ILE A 2 4.52 -18.75 -3.30
N ILE A 3 4.95 -17.69 -2.63
CA ILE A 3 4.10 -16.59 -2.19
C ILE A 3 4.70 -15.29 -2.75
N GLY A 4 3.88 -14.45 -3.36
CA GLY A 4 4.24 -13.09 -3.75
C GLY A 4 3.59 -12.08 -2.82
N ILE A 5 4.32 -11.05 -2.47
CA ILE A 5 3.84 -9.93 -1.65
C ILE A 5 4.04 -8.63 -2.42
N ASP A 6 3.01 -7.81 -2.43
CA ASP A 6 3.08 -6.42 -2.90
C ASP A 6 2.05 -5.57 -2.16
N GLU A 7 2.20 -4.26 -2.20
CA GLU A 7 1.29 -3.30 -1.59
C GLU A 7 0.75 -2.28 -2.60
N ALA A 8 -0.35 -1.68 -2.23
CA ALA A 8 -0.93 -0.54 -2.93
C ALA A 8 -1.28 0.58 -1.96
N GLY A 9 -1.11 1.82 -2.42
CA GLY A 9 -1.45 2.98 -1.62
C GLY A 9 -0.42 3.36 -0.54
N ARG A 10 0.82 2.88 -0.63
CA ARG A 10 1.90 3.22 0.32
C ARG A 10 2.12 4.73 0.44
N GLY A 11 2.21 5.45 -0.68
CA GLY A 11 2.47 6.90 -0.73
C GLY A 11 1.22 7.79 -0.71
N CYS A 12 0.03 7.25 -0.49
CA CYS A 12 -1.20 8.04 -0.44
C CYS A 12 -1.28 8.88 0.83
N ILE A 13 -1.93 10.04 0.74
CA ILE A 13 -2.29 10.89 1.89
C ILE A 13 -3.73 10.64 2.35
N ILE A 14 -4.62 10.20 1.44
CA ILE A 14 -5.99 9.81 1.75
C ILE A 14 -6.16 8.31 1.48
N GLY A 15 -6.78 7.62 2.43
CA GLY A 15 -7.17 6.22 2.31
C GLY A 15 -6.13 5.20 2.80
N PRO A 16 -6.45 3.91 2.71
CA PRO A 16 -5.64 2.85 3.29
C PRO A 16 -4.40 2.51 2.46
N MET A 17 -3.45 1.83 3.11
CA MET A 17 -2.48 0.97 2.47
C MET A 17 -3.03 -0.46 2.47
N VAL A 18 -2.93 -1.14 1.34
CA VAL A 18 -3.40 -2.54 1.19
C VAL A 18 -2.21 -3.40 0.82
N ILE A 19 -1.92 -4.40 1.64
CA ILE A 19 -0.90 -5.42 1.39
C ILE A 19 -1.61 -6.69 0.95
N CYS A 20 -1.11 -7.34 -0.08
CA CYS A 20 -1.59 -8.64 -0.54
C CYS A 20 -0.49 -9.69 -0.43
N ALA A 21 -0.86 -10.86 0.10
CA ALA A 21 -0.08 -12.09 0.00
C ALA A 21 -0.84 -13.07 -0.91
N ALA A 22 -0.24 -13.45 -2.04
CA ALA A 22 -0.81 -14.37 -3.00
C ALA A 22 0.09 -15.61 -3.15
N ALA A 23 -0.48 -16.80 -3.11
CA ALA A 23 0.23 -18.07 -3.17
C ALA A 23 -0.24 -18.94 -4.34
N ILE A 24 0.72 -19.61 -4.97
CA ILE A 24 0.47 -20.55 -6.07
C ILE A 24 1.43 -21.74 -5.99
N ASN A 25 1.04 -22.84 -6.61
CA ASN A 25 1.99 -23.93 -6.88
C ASN A 25 2.99 -23.44 -7.94
N PRO A 26 4.32 -23.58 -7.74
CA PRO A 26 5.33 -23.18 -8.72
C PRO A 26 5.09 -23.77 -10.11
N MET A 27 4.58 -25.01 -10.19
CA MET A 27 4.25 -25.68 -11.46
C MET A 27 3.12 -25.00 -12.24
N GLU A 28 2.36 -24.10 -11.61
CA GLU A 28 1.24 -23.40 -12.23
C GLU A 28 1.53 -21.93 -12.52
N GLU A 29 2.72 -21.42 -12.16
CA GLU A 29 3.12 -20.00 -12.36
C GLU A 29 3.04 -19.58 -13.85
N TYR A 30 3.24 -20.51 -14.78
CA TYR A 30 3.11 -20.25 -16.21
C TYR A 30 1.70 -19.76 -16.60
N LYS A 31 0.65 -20.13 -15.85
CA LYS A 31 -0.71 -19.65 -16.08
C LYS A 31 -0.83 -18.14 -15.79
N LEU A 32 -0.15 -17.66 -14.74
CA LEU A 32 -0.08 -16.22 -14.43
C LEU A 32 0.65 -15.46 -15.55
N LYS A 33 1.76 -16.01 -16.06
CA LYS A 33 2.51 -15.45 -17.20
C LYS A 33 1.62 -15.33 -18.45
N ALA A 34 0.88 -16.39 -18.78
CA ALA A 34 -0.04 -16.42 -19.91
C ALA A 34 -1.19 -15.39 -19.79
N MET A 35 -1.57 -14.99 -18.59
CA MET A 35 -2.57 -13.94 -18.33
C MET A 35 -2.01 -12.51 -18.47
N GLY A 36 -0.69 -12.33 -18.67
CA GLY A 36 -0.05 -11.01 -18.75
C GLY A 36 0.16 -10.32 -17.41
N VAL A 37 0.19 -11.06 -16.30
CA VAL A 37 0.34 -10.52 -14.94
C VAL A 37 1.64 -9.74 -14.75
N LYS A 38 2.72 -10.10 -15.46
CA LYS A 38 4.03 -9.44 -15.37
C LYS A 38 4.01 -7.94 -15.73
N ASP A 39 3.09 -7.51 -16.57
CA ASP A 39 2.97 -6.12 -17.03
C ASP A 39 1.95 -5.30 -16.23
N SER A 40 1.72 -5.64 -14.94
CA SER A 40 0.67 -5.05 -14.09
C SER A 40 0.69 -3.51 -14.03
N LYS A 41 1.88 -2.91 -14.15
CA LYS A 41 2.06 -1.44 -14.16
C LYS A 41 1.52 -0.77 -15.43
N LYS A 42 1.45 -1.51 -16.55
CA LYS A 42 0.93 -1.03 -17.85
C LYS A 42 -0.57 -1.24 -18.01
N LEU A 43 -1.20 -1.98 -17.11
CA LEU A 43 -2.62 -2.31 -17.19
C LEU A 43 -3.49 -1.10 -16.82
N SER A 44 -4.53 -0.87 -17.61
CA SER A 44 -5.60 0.06 -17.23
C SER A 44 -6.40 -0.46 -16.01
N PRO A 45 -7.15 0.41 -15.31
CA PRO A 45 -8.01 -0.04 -14.20
C PRO A 45 -8.97 -1.16 -14.61
N ALA A 46 -9.60 -1.06 -15.78
CA ALA A 46 -10.53 -2.10 -16.29
C ALA A 46 -9.83 -3.42 -16.57
N GLN A 47 -8.60 -3.39 -17.10
CA GLN A 47 -7.81 -4.60 -17.32
C GLN A 47 -7.39 -5.24 -16.00
N ARG A 48 -7.01 -4.44 -15.00
CA ARG A 48 -6.70 -4.96 -13.64
C ARG A 48 -7.92 -5.61 -13.00
N GLU A 49 -9.10 -5.00 -13.12
CA GLU A 49 -10.36 -5.55 -12.59
C GLU A 49 -10.69 -6.92 -13.23
N ASN A 50 -10.51 -7.05 -14.55
CA ASN A 50 -10.70 -8.34 -15.25
C ASN A 50 -9.70 -9.40 -14.76
N LEU A 51 -8.44 -9.03 -14.58
CA LEU A 51 -7.40 -9.95 -14.08
C LEU A 51 -7.58 -10.30 -12.62
N TYR A 52 -8.11 -9.40 -11.78
CA TYR A 52 -8.38 -9.65 -10.36
C TYR A 52 -9.18 -10.94 -10.15
N GLY A 53 -10.29 -11.08 -10.88
CA GLY A 53 -11.12 -12.29 -10.77
C GLY A 53 -10.43 -13.58 -11.27
N LYS A 54 -9.58 -13.48 -12.29
CA LYS A 54 -8.82 -14.62 -12.83
C LYS A 54 -7.70 -15.05 -11.88
N VAL A 55 -6.93 -14.08 -11.38
CA VAL A 55 -5.85 -14.31 -10.40
C VAL A 55 -6.41 -14.85 -9.10
N GLY A 56 -7.54 -14.31 -8.61
CA GLY A 56 -8.18 -14.77 -7.38
C GLY A 56 -8.74 -16.20 -7.44
N ARG A 57 -9.04 -16.72 -8.65
CA ARG A 57 -9.41 -18.13 -8.83
C ARG A 57 -8.20 -19.06 -8.90
N LEU A 58 -7.05 -18.54 -9.32
CA LEU A 58 -5.84 -19.34 -9.52
C LEU A 58 -4.96 -19.37 -8.27
N CYS A 59 -4.93 -18.27 -7.52
CA CYS A 59 -4.08 -18.10 -6.33
C CYS A 59 -4.93 -18.17 -5.05
N LYS A 60 -4.40 -18.83 -4.01
CA LYS A 60 -4.86 -18.55 -2.65
C LYS A 60 -4.28 -17.22 -2.23
N TYR A 61 -5.11 -16.30 -1.74
CA TYR A 61 -4.60 -14.99 -1.31
C TYR A 61 -5.30 -14.47 -0.05
N THR A 62 -4.66 -13.52 0.59
CA THR A 62 -5.22 -12.69 1.66
C THR A 62 -4.79 -11.24 1.46
N THR A 63 -5.57 -10.31 2.01
CA THR A 63 -5.23 -8.88 2.02
C THR A 63 -5.29 -8.33 3.42
N VAL A 64 -4.30 -7.52 3.79
CA VAL A 64 -4.28 -6.74 5.03
C VAL A 64 -4.50 -5.28 4.66
N LYS A 65 -5.62 -4.73 5.11
CA LYS A 65 -5.94 -3.31 4.96
C LYS A 65 -5.47 -2.55 6.19
N VAL A 66 -4.57 -1.59 6.00
CA VAL A 66 -4.06 -0.71 7.05
C VAL A 66 -4.71 0.65 6.86
N THR A 67 -5.62 1.02 7.75
CA THR A 67 -6.36 2.29 7.63
C THR A 67 -5.46 3.50 7.88
N ALA A 68 -5.91 4.68 7.46
CA ALA A 68 -5.19 5.93 7.74
C ALA A 68 -5.03 6.16 9.25
N GLN A 69 -6.07 5.87 10.03
CA GLN A 69 -6.04 5.98 11.50
C GLN A 69 -5.00 5.03 12.11
N GLU A 70 -5.00 3.76 11.68
CA GLU A 70 -4.03 2.77 12.14
C GLU A 70 -2.59 3.18 11.78
N LEU A 71 -2.36 3.68 10.53
CA LEU A 71 -1.07 4.20 10.13
C LEU A 71 -0.62 5.38 11.00
N ASN A 72 -1.53 6.33 11.30
CA ASN A 72 -1.22 7.48 12.14
C ASN A 72 -0.76 7.05 13.55
N VAL A 73 -1.45 6.08 14.15
CA VAL A 73 -1.08 5.54 15.48
C VAL A 73 0.25 4.79 15.42
N MET A 74 0.42 3.91 14.43
CA MET A 74 1.66 3.12 14.31
C MET A 74 2.89 4.00 14.03
N MET A 75 2.71 5.10 13.29
CA MET A 75 3.81 6.04 12.98
C MET A 75 4.28 6.88 14.18
N ASP A 76 3.64 6.81 15.33
CA ASP A 76 4.17 7.37 16.58
C ASP A 76 5.37 6.56 17.11
N HIS A 77 5.46 5.27 16.74
CA HIS A 77 6.45 4.33 17.27
C HIS A 77 7.33 3.69 16.19
N HIS A 78 6.86 3.67 14.94
CA HIS A 78 7.52 2.97 13.83
C HIS A 78 7.62 3.85 12.58
N ASN A 79 8.69 3.68 11.82
CA ASN A 79 8.73 4.23 10.45
C ASN A 79 7.88 3.37 9.50
N LEU A 80 7.60 3.92 8.31
CA LEU A 80 6.70 3.26 7.34
C LEU A 80 7.22 1.88 6.89
N ASN A 81 8.53 1.70 6.72
CA ASN A 81 9.11 0.41 6.32
C ASN A 81 8.93 -0.66 7.43
N GLU A 82 8.99 -0.27 8.70
CA GLU A 82 8.74 -1.18 9.82
C GLU A 82 7.26 -1.56 9.90
N ILE A 83 6.35 -0.58 9.71
CA ILE A 83 4.89 -0.83 9.67
C ILE A 83 4.56 -1.80 8.54
N GLU A 84 5.12 -1.58 7.37
CA GLU A 84 4.94 -2.45 6.21
C GLU A 84 5.43 -3.88 6.49
N ALA A 85 6.63 -4.03 7.08
CA ALA A 85 7.15 -5.35 7.46
C ALA A 85 6.24 -6.09 8.47
N ILE A 86 5.71 -5.39 9.47
CA ILE A 86 4.74 -5.94 10.44
C ILE A 86 3.48 -6.43 9.72
N LYS A 87 2.96 -5.65 8.78
CA LYS A 87 1.72 -5.98 8.06
C LYS A 87 1.93 -7.06 7.00
N ILE A 88 3.11 -7.12 6.39
CA ILE A 88 3.51 -8.24 5.52
C ILE A 88 3.59 -9.54 6.33
N ALA A 89 4.22 -9.52 7.50
CA ALA A 89 4.27 -10.68 8.37
C ALA A 89 2.87 -11.15 8.76
N GLN A 90 1.97 -10.22 9.08
CA GLN A 90 0.56 -10.51 9.35
C GLN A 90 -0.12 -11.19 8.15
N ALA A 91 0.11 -10.70 6.92
CA ALA A 91 -0.46 -11.29 5.71
C ALA A 91 0.06 -12.72 5.46
N ILE A 92 1.37 -12.96 5.67
CA ILE A 92 1.97 -14.29 5.57
C ILE A 92 1.35 -15.25 6.58
N ASP A 93 1.21 -14.81 7.83
CA ASP A 93 0.64 -15.63 8.91
C ASP A 93 -0.84 -15.94 8.67
N GLN A 94 -1.63 -14.99 8.15
CA GLN A 94 -3.03 -15.22 7.78
C GLN A 94 -3.19 -16.19 6.60
N LEU A 95 -2.26 -16.18 5.65
CA LEU A 95 -2.27 -17.12 4.53
C LEU A 95 -2.00 -18.57 4.99
N ALA A 96 -1.26 -18.72 6.11
CA ALA A 96 -1.00 -19.97 6.83
C ALA A 96 -0.39 -21.10 5.97
N ILE A 97 0.54 -20.75 5.05
CA ILE A 97 1.26 -21.70 4.19
C ILE A 97 2.68 -21.83 4.69
N ARG A 98 3.01 -22.99 5.26
CA ARG A 98 4.35 -23.31 5.77
C ARG A 98 5.30 -23.75 4.66
N ASP A 99 6.60 -23.64 4.91
CA ASP A 99 7.68 -24.11 4.05
C ASP A 99 7.62 -23.56 2.61
N ALA A 100 7.04 -22.36 2.47
CA ALA A 100 6.98 -21.62 1.22
C ALA A 100 8.17 -20.67 1.06
N THR A 101 8.52 -20.35 -0.19
CA THR A 101 9.37 -19.22 -0.50
C THR A 101 8.49 -18.00 -0.74
N VAL A 102 8.75 -16.93 0.00
CA VAL A 102 8.04 -15.63 -0.08
C VAL A 102 8.91 -14.65 -0.85
N TYR A 103 8.41 -14.13 -1.95
CA TYR A 103 9.02 -13.05 -2.74
C TYR A 103 8.33 -11.74 -2.41
N VAL A 104 9.10 -10.72 -2.03
CA VAL A 104 8.55 -9.41 -1.62
C VAL A 104 9.30 -8.27 -2.27
N ASP A 105 8.55 -7.24 -2.74
CA ASP A 105 9.15 -6.00 -3.22
C ASP A 105 9.72 -5.20 -2.06
N SER A 106 10.93 -4.65 -2.22
CA SER A 106 11.65 -3.96 -1.16
C SER A 106 11.55 -2.45 -1.30
N PRO A 107 11.05 -1.74 -0.27
CA PRO A 107 11.18 -0.29 -0.20
C PRO A 107 12.58 0.17 0.26
N ASP A 108 13.39 -0.75 0.82
CA ASP A 108 14.75 -0.45 1.29
C ASP A 108 15.75 -0.55 0.12
N ASN A 109 16.75 0.34 0.10
CA ASN A 109 17.85 0.26 -0.87
C ASN A 109 18.66 -1.03 -0.75
N VAL A 110 18.65 -1.66 0.42
CA VAL A 110 19.27 -2.95 0.69
C VAL A 110 18.19 -3.97 1.01
N PRO A 111 17.72 -4.76 0.03
CA PRO A 111 16.60 -5.69 0.21
C PRO A 111 16.73 -6.65 1.37
N ALA A 112 17.96 -7.16 1.62
CA ALA A 112 18.22 -8.05 2.75
C ALA A 112 17.89 -7.43 4.13
N LYS A 113 17.91 -6.09 4.26
CA LYS A 113 17.47 -5.43 5.50
C LYS A 113 15.96 -5.53 5.66
N PHE A 114 15.22 -5.39 4.57
CA PHE A 114 13.77 -5.50 4.60
C PHE A 114 13.32 -6.94 4.88
N ALA A 115 13.96 -7.95 4.27
CA ALA A 115 13.71 -9.35 4.60
C ALA A 115 13.85 -9.61 6.11
N ARG A 116 14.97 -9.17 6.72
CA ARG A 116 15.20 -9.29 8.17
C ARG A 116 14.17 -8.56 9.03
N ARG A 117 13.60 -7.44 8.57
CA ARG A 117 12.49 -6.77 9.28
C ARG A 117 11.26 -7.66 9.33
N ILE A 118 10.88 -8.26 8.21
CA ILE A 118 9.73 -9.17 8.13
C ILE A 118 9.95 -10.39 9.01
N GLU A 119 11.16 -10.98 8.97
CA GLU A 119 11.54 -12.15 9.76
C GLU A 119 11.37 -11.95 11.28
N LYS A 120 11.49 -10.72 11.80
CA LYS A 120 11.26 -10.42 13.22
C LYS A 120 9.82 -10.66 13.66
N TYR A 121 8.84 -10.54 12.75
CA TYR A 121 7.42 -10.51 13.08
C TYR A 121 6.66 -11.72 12.57
N VAL A 122 7.14 -12.38 11.52
CA VAL A 122 6.49 -13.55 10.93
C VAL A 122 6.62 -14.76 11.87
N LYS A 123 5.49 -15.44 12.10
CA LYS A 123 5.41 -16.64 12.95
C LYS A 123 5.41 -17.93 12.12
N THR A 124 4.90 -17.84 10.89
CA THR A 124 4.87 -18.96 9.95
C THR A 124 6.26 -19.26 9.43
N ARG A 125 6.66 -20.53 9.45
CA ARG A 125 7.96 -20.95 8.91
C ARG A 125 7.96 -20.79 7.38
N VAL A 126 8.73 -19.80 6.89
CA VAL A 126 8.88 -19.47 5.47
C VAL A 126 10.31 -19.00 5.19
N ARG A 127 10.72 -19.04 3.93
CA ARG A 127 11.95 -18.41 3.45
C ARG A 127 11.61 -17.10 2.76
N ILE A 128 12.13 -15.97 3.24
CA ILE A 128 11.86 -14.64 2.67
C ILE A 128 12.97 -14.25 1.70
N VAL A 129 12.59 -13.86 0.49
CA VAL A 129 13.44 -13.32 -0.57
C VAL A 129 12.92 -11.94 -0.92
N SER A 130 13.61 -10.90 -0.47
CA SER A 130 13.28 -9.52 -0.80
C SER A 130 14.16 -9.03 -1.95
N ALA A 131 13.57 -8.33 -2.90
CA ALA A 131 14.27 -7.74 -4.05
C ALA A 131 13.66 -6.39 -4.42
N ASN A 132 14.46 -5.47 -4.93
CA ASN A 132 13.93 -4.24 -5.51
C ASN A 132 13.28 -4.57 -6.84
N ARG A 133 12.10 -4.00 -7.11
CA ARG A 133 11.28 -4.25 -8.29
C ARG A 133 10.99 -5.76 -8.47
N ALA A 134 10.61 -6.40 -7.36
CA ALA A 134 10.31 -7.82 -7.35
C ALA A 134 9.13 -8.17 -8.27
N ASP A 135 8.19 -7.27 -8.48
CA ASP A 135 7.07 -7.41 -9.41
C ASP A 135 7.50 -7.52 -10.88
N ASP A 136 8.65 -6.95 -11.25
CA ASP A 136 9.25 -7.11 -12.59
C ASP A 136 9.93 -8.48 -12.77
N THR A 137 10.36 -9.11 -11.66
CA THR A 137 11.14 -10.35 -11.67
C THR A 137 10.26 -11.58 -11.40
N TYR A 138 9.41 -11.51 -10.40
CA TYR A 138 8.59 -12.63 -9.91
C TYR A 138 7.12 -12.41 -10.26
N VAL A 139 6.60 -13.23 -11.15
CA VAL A 139 5.21 -13.09 -11.63
C VAL A 139 4.18 -13.19 -10.50
N ILE A 140 4.47 -13.98 -9.47
CA ILE A 140 3.58 -14.11 -8.31
C ILE A 140 3.50 -12.79 -7.50
N VAL A 141 4.56 -11.96 -7.49
CA VAL A 141 4.52 -10.61 -6.90
C VAL A 141 3.63 -9.70 -7.74
N GLY A 142 3.71 -9.81 -9.08
CA GLY A 142 2.78 -9.12 -9.99
C GLY A 142 1.32 -9.50 -9.75
N ALA A 143 1.04 -10.76 -9.43
CA ALA A 143 -0.31 -11.22 -9.06
C ALA A 143 -0.80 -10.56 -7.76
N ALA A 144 0.04 -10.51 -6.72
CA ALA A 144 -0.24 -9.80 -5.47
C ALA A 144 -0.47 -8.30 -5.73
N SER A 145 0.33 -7.68 -6.60
CA SER A 145 0.20 -6.28 -7.02
C SER A 145 -1.18 -5.97 -7.60
N ILE A 146 -1.68 -6.81 -8.51
CA ILE A 146 -3.01 -6.64 -9.10
C ILE A 146 -4.10 -6.69 -8.01
N ILE A 147 -4.04 -7.69 -7.13
CA ILE A 147 -5.02 -7.84 -6.06
C ILE A 147 -4.97 -6.66 -5.09
N ALA A 148 -3.77 -6.23 -4.68
CA ALA A 148 -3.61 -5.09 -3.78
C ALA A 148 -4.16 -3.79 -4.39
N LYS A 149 -3.84 -3.51 -5.67
CA LYS A 149 -4.29 -2.31 -6.39
C LYS A 149 -5.80 -2.27 -6.55
N VAL A 150 -6.42 -3.35 -7.02
CA VAL A 150 -7.88 -3.42 -7.18
C VAL A 150 -8.59 -3.28 -5.83
N THR A 151 -8.11 -3.98 -4.81
CA THR A 151 -8.69 -3.88 -3.46
C THR A 151 -8.59 -2.45 -2.92
N ARG A 152 -7.43 -1.81 -3.10
CA ARG A 152 -7.22 -0.42 -2.69
C ARG A 152 -8.11 0.55 -3.47
N ASP A 153 -8.22 0.41 -4.79
CA ASP A 153 -9.02 1.28 -5.64
C ASP A 153 -10.51 1.20 -5.27
N ARG A 154 -11.00 0.01 -4.93
CA ARG A 154 -12.36 -0.19 -4.40
C ARG A 154 -12.56 0.50 -3.03
N GLU A 155 -11.55 0.52 -2.16
CA GLU A 155 -11.61 1.25 -0.90
C GLU A 155 -11.65 2.78 -1.12
N ILE A 156 -10.91 3.30 -2.10
CA ILE A 156 -10.99 4.73 -2.47
C ILE A 156 -12.39 5.08 -2.97
N GLU A 157 -12.94 4.25 -3.84
CA GLU A 157 -14.30 4.45 -4.35
C GLU A 157 -15.35 4.39 -3.22
N ARG A 158 -15.17 3.47 -2.26
CA ARG A 158 -16.03 3.40 -1.06
C ARG A 158 -15.95 4.70 -0.25
N ILE A 159 -14.74 5.22 -0.01
CA ILE A 159 -14.54 6.47 0.74
C ILE A 159 -15.20 7.65 0.02
N ARG A 160 -15.03 7.76 -1.31
CA ARG A 160 -15.65 8.80 -2.12
C ARG A 160 -17.17 8.77 -2.01
N LYS A 161 -17.78 7.59 -2.13
CA LYS A 161 -19.24 7.41 -1.97
C LYS A 161 -19.72 7.75 -0.56
N GLU A 162 -18.98 7.32 0.46
CA GLU A 162 -19.33 7.52 1.86
C GLU A 162 -19.24 9.00 2.28
N THR A 163 -18.23 9.72 1.78
CA THR A 163 -17.99 11.12 2.10
C THR A 163 -18.71 12.09 1.15
N GLY A 164 -19.11 11.65 -0.03
CA GLY A 164 -19.62 12.52 -1.11
C GLY A 164 -18.52 13.40 -1.72
N ILE A 165 -17.23 13.13 -1.49
CA ILE A 165 -16.11 13.99 -1.88
C ILE A 165 -15.27 13.32 -2.96
N GLU A 166 -15.14 13.97 -4.12
CA GLU A 166 -14.43 13.49 -5.30
C GLU A 166 -12.94 13.88 -5.27
N PHE A 167 -12.19 13.39 -4.27
CA PHE A 167 -10.79 13.69 -4.07
C PHE A 167 -9.80 12.95 -5.01
N ASN A 168 -10.34 12.18 -5.97
CA ASN A 168 -9.61 11.38 -6.96
C ASN A 168 -8.77 10.25 -6.34
N SER A 169 -7.46 10.21 -6.60
CA SER A 169 -6.62 9.03 -6.28
C SER A 169 -6.13 8.94 -4.83
N GLY A 170 -6.16 10.05 -4.09
CA GLY A 170 -5.62 10.13 -2.72
C GLY A 170 -4.09 10.24 -2.65
N TYR A 171 -3.37 10.28 -3.78
CA TYR A 171 -1.92 10.50 -3.80
C TYR A 171 -1.54 11.97 -3.70
N THR A 172 -0.40 12.26 -3.06
CA THR A 172 0.11 13.62 -2.90
C THR A 172 0.51 14.29 -4.22
N SER A 173 0.77 13.53 -5.27
CA SER A 173 1.05 14.02 -6.62
C SER A 173 -0.20 14.41 -7.42
N ASP A 174 -1.38 14.03 -6.95
CA ASP A 174 -2.65 14.28 -7.63
C ASP A 174 -3.17 15.69 -7.29
N LYS A 175 -3.35 16.52 -8.31
CA LYS A 175 -3.80 17.92 -8.15
C LYS A 175 -5.18 18.05 -7.49
N ILE A 176 -6.11 17.12 -7.79
CA ILE A 176 -7.43 17.11 -7.18
C ILE A 176 -7.33 16.76 -5.71
N THR A 177 -6.55 15.72 -5.38
CA THR A 177 -6.24 15.37 -3.98
C THR A 177 -5.61 16.55 -3.23
N GLN A 178 -4.61 17.22 -3.84
CA GLN A 178 -3.95 18.39 -3.24
C GLN A 178 -4.93 19.52 -2.91
N LYS A 179 -5.90 19.81 -3.80
CA LYS A 179 -6.94 20.80 -3.57
C LYS A 179 -7.73 20.49 -2.29
N TYR A 180 -8.20 19.25 -2.12
CA TYR A 180 -8.94 18.87 -0.92
C TYR A 180 -8.07 18.89 0.34
N ILE A 181 -6.80 18.55 0.24
CA ILE A 181 -5.86 18.61 1.37
C ILE A 181 -5.64 20.05 1.81
N SER A 182 -5.42 20.99 0.89
CA SER A 182 -5.24 22.41 1.23
C SER A 182 -6.49 23.06 1.86
N GLN A 183 -7.68 22.59 1.49
CA GLN A 183 -8.97 23.03 2.00
C GLN A 183 -9.59 22.06 3.01
N ARG A 184 -8.79 21.17 3.62
CA ARG A 184 -9.32 20.05 4.44
C ARG A 184 -10.25 20.46 5.58
N LYS A 185 -10.14 21.68 6.09
CA LYS A 185 -11.04 22.20 7.13
C LYS A 185 -12.50 22.29 6.66
N ASP A 186 -12.70 22.47 5.35
CA ASP A 186 -14.02 22.55 4.72
C ASP A 186 -14.60 21.16 4.45
N TYR A 187 -13.77 20.10 4.62
CA TYR A 187 -14.12 18.71 4.33
C TYR A 187 -13.87 17.78 5.53
N PRO A 188 -14.54 18.00 6.69
CA PRO A 188 -14.31 17.23 7.92
C PRO A 188 -14.60 15.73 7.74
N ALA A 189 -15.45 15.35 6.79
CA ALA A 189 -15.72 13.95 6.47
C ALA A 189 -14.50 13.17 5.95
N LEU A 190 -13.43 13.85 5.50
CA LEU A 190 -12.17 13.22 5.10
C LEU A 190 -11.20 12.95 6.26
N GLU A 191 -11.38 13.61 7.40
CA GLU A 191 -10.45 13.49 8.54
C GLU A 191 -10.16 12.04 8.96
N PRO A 192 -11.14 11.11 9.04
CA PRO A 192 -10.87 9.72 9.38
C PRO A 192 -9.98 8.98 8.37
N TYR A 193 -9.87 9.50 7.15
CA TYR A 193 -9.12 8.88 6.06
C TYR A 193 -7.79 9.55 5.79
N LEU A 194 -7.43 10.61 6.54
CA LEU A 194 -6.18 11.36 6.36
C LEU A 194 -5.02 10.72 7.11
N ARG A 195 -3.88 10.63 6.44
CA ARG A 195 -2.61 10.22 7.04
C ARG A 195 -1.89 11.46 7.57
N THR A 196 -2.25 11.88 8.77
CA THR A 196 -1.80 13.15 9.38
C THR A 196 -0.30 13.20 9.69
N LYS A 197 0.38 12.05 9.71
CA LYS A 197 1.82 11.97 9.95
C LYS A 197 2.66 12.14 8.66
N TRP A 198 2.04 12.27 7.49
CA TRP A 198 2.74 12.52 6.22
C TRP A 198 3.42 13.89 6.22
N SER A 199 4.66 13.95 5.69
CA SER A 199 5.46 15.18 5.62
C SER A 199 4.73 16.32 4.91
N THR A 200 3.93 16.05 3.90
CA THR A 200 3.11 17.04 3.18
C THR A 200 2.22 17.85 4.11
N LEU A 201 1.58 17.22 5.10
CA LEU A 201 0.73 17.93 6.08
C LEU A 201 1.54 18.64 7.17
N ARG A 202 2.75 18.15 7.48
CA ARG A 202 3.66 18.82 8.43
C ARG A 202 4.20 20.12 7.85
N THR A 203 4.58 20.12 6.57
CA THR A 203 5.11 21.31 5.87
C THR A 203 4.06 22.41 5.75
N GLU A 204 2.78 22.09 5.55
CA GLU A 204 1.69 23.08 5.58
C GLU A 204 1.49 23.69 6.96
N LYS A 205 1.67 22.91 8.03
CA LYS A 205 1.58 23.43 9.40
C LYS A 205 2.74 24.39 9.72
N GLN A 206 3.95 24.08 9.23
CA GLN A 206 5.11 24.96 9.35
C GLN A 206 4.97 26.25 8.53
N LYS A 207 4.50 26.17 7.28
CA LYS A 207 4.22 27.37 6.47
C LYS A 207 3.20 28.30 7.14
N LYS A 208 2.12 27.77 7.69
CA LYS A 208 1.12 28.58 8.40
C LYS A 208 1.67 29.20 9.70
N LEU A 209 2.60 28.54 10.38
CA LEU A 209 3.26 29.12 11.54
C LEU A 209 4.18 30.27 11.13
N SER A 210 4.99 30.10 10.06
CA SER A 210 5.86 31.19 9.57
C SER A 210 5.05 32.38 9.05
N GLU A 211 3.96 32.16 8.31
CA GLU A 211 3.05 33.22 7.88
C GLU A 211 2.39 33.96 9.07
N PHE A 212 2.15 33.26 10.18
CA PHE A 212 1.61 33.87 11.41
C PHE A 212 2.68 34.66 12.17
N GLU A 213 3.91 34.15 12.21
CA GLU A 213 5.06 34.83 12.80
C GLU A 213 5.41 36.10 12.00
N ASP A 214 5.40 36.04 10.66
CA ASP A 214 5.61 37.18 9.78
C ASP A 214 4.53 38.26 9.97
N TRP A 215 3.25 37.84 10.13
CA TRP A 215 2.14 38.76 10.41
C TRP A 215 2.31 39.48 11.78
N PHE A 216 2.74 38.76 12.82
CA PHE A 216 3.02 39.35 14.12
C PHE A 216 4.21 40.34 14.09
N ALA A 217 5.20 40.07 13.24
CA ALA A 217 6.35 40.95 13.06
C ALA A 217 6.01 42.25 12.29
N GLU A 218 4.99 42.24 11.42
CA GLU A 218 4.48 43.39 10.70
C GLU A 218 3.54 44.29 11.53
N VAL A 219 2.91 43.72 12.58
CA VAL A 219 1.92 44.44 13.40
C VAL A 219 2.52 44.96 14.73
N ALA A 220 3.75 44.56 15.07
CA ALA A 220 4.49 45.01 16.25
C ALA A 220 5.45 46.17 15.94
#